data_54ef134eaf2fc4a091ef2503138fda1e
#
_entry.id   54ef134eaf2fc4a091ef2503138fda1e
#
_cell.length_a   1.000
_cell.length_b   1.000
_cell.length_c   1.000
_cell.angle_alpha   90.00
_cell.angle_beta   90.00
_cell.angle_gamma   90.00
#
_symmetry.space_group_name_H-M   'P 1'
#
loop_
_entity.id
_entity.type
_entity.pdbx_description
1 polymer ?
#
loop_
_entity_poly.entity_id
_entity_poly.type
_entity_poly.pdbx_seq_one_letter_code
_entity_poly.pdbx_strand_id
1 'polypeptide(L)'
;MTRAFNLAGRGAMRTMSGGIDARAFEIPRRFFGLARNIEKGGSVTVIATALVETGSRMDDLIFEEFKATGNSELKLDRALAEARIFPAINIKASGTRKEELLYTPAEMEKLTLLRRALADRDSKSALTGLLKLLEKAPTNEELLRRLKRKG
;
A
#
# COMPACT_ATOMS: atom_id res chain seq x y z
N MET A 1 -10.54 4.14 13.49
CA MET A 1 -11.90 3.60 13.28
C MET A 1 -12.09 2.29 14.05
N THR A 2 -11.47 1.14 13.69
CA THR A 2 -11.68 -0.18 14.34
C THR A 2 -11.45 -0.18 15.85
N ARG A 3 -10.38 0.47 16.35
CA ARG A 3 -10.13 0.62 17.79
C ARG A 3 -11.27 1.36 18.51
N ALA A 4 -11.84 2.38 17.90
CA ALA A 4 -12.96 3.14 18.49
C ALA A 4 -14.21 2.26 18.58
N PHE A 5 -14.52 1.47 17.54
CA PHE A 5 -15.63 0.51 17.60
C PHE A 5 -15.40 -0.60 18.63
N ASN A 6 -14.16 -1.08 18.77
CA ASN A 6 -13.81 -2.05 19.80
C ASN A 6 -14.02 -1.50 21.22
N LEU A 7 -13.70 -0.22 21.45
CA LEU A 7 -13.93 0.44 22.73
C LEU A 7 -15.42 0.64 23.03
N ALA A 8 -16.19 1.05 22.02
CA ALA A 8 -17.64 1.27 22.16
C ALA A 8 -18.42 -0.02 22.38
N GLY A 9 -17.92 -1.17 21.86
CA GLY A 9 -18.57 -2.47 21.93
C GLY A 9 -18.27 -3.31 23.17
N ARG A 10 -17.50 -2.82 24.15
CA ARG A 10 -17.01 -3.57 25.32
C ARG A 10 -18.06 -4.16 26.26
N GLY A 11 -19.35 -4.12 25.91
CA GLY A 11 -20.44 -4.71 26.71
C GLY A 11 -20.78 -6.18 26.38
N ALA A 12 -20.13 -6.85 25.44
CA ALA A 12 -20.47 -8.21 25.02
C ALA A 12 -19.24 -9.09 24.82
N MET A 13 -19.14 -10.11 25.61
CA MET A 13 -18.06 -11.05 25.86
C MET A 13 -17.75 -12.02 24.70
N ARG A 14 -17.24 -11.58 23.56
CA ARG A 14 -16.60 -12.43 22.56
C ARG A 14 -15.33 -11.76 22.04
N THR A 15 -14.28 -11.78 22.86
CA THR A 15 -12.97 -11.26 22.47
C THR A 15 -12.19 -12.30 21.68
N MET A 16 -11.78 -11.94 20.47
CA MET A 16 -10.73 -12.63 19.70
C MET A 16 -9.36 -12.40 20.36
N SER A 17 -8.36 -13.16 19.93
CA SER A 17 -6.96 -12.93 20.31
C SER A 17 -6.60 -11.44 20.19
N GLY A 18 -5.88 -10.89 21.17
CA GLY A 18 -5.49 -9.46 21.20
C GLY A 18 -6.53 -8.50 21.76
N GLY A 19 -7.64 -9.00 22.37
CA GLY A 19 -8.65 -8.16 23.04
C GLY A 19 -9.58 -7.42 22.08
N ILE A 20 -9.71 -7.88 20.84
CA ILE A 20 -10.65 -7.34 19.83
C ILE A 20 -11.97 -8.13 19.85
N ASP A 21 -13.10 -7.42 19.83
CA ASP A 21 -14.42 -7.99 19.55
C ASP A 21 -14.55 -8.17 18.02
N ALA A 22 -14.98 -9.36 17.58
CA ALA A 22 -15.20 -9.66 16.15
C ALA A 22 -16.15 -8.66 15.49
N ARG A 23 -17.13 -8.12 16.23
CA ARG A 23 -18.08 -7.09 15.76
C ARG A 23 -17.42 -5.73 15.52
N ALA A 24 -16.26 -5.45 16.13
CA ALA A 24 -15.52 -4.21 15.90
C ALA A 24 -15.06 -4.05 14.45
N PHE A 25 -14.99 -5.15 13.70
CA PHE A 25 -14.65 -5.14 12.26
C PHE A 25 -15.86 -4.93 11.35
N GLU A 26 -17.09 -5.12 11.80
CA GLU A 26 -18.27 -5.13 10.93
C GLU A 26 -18.47 -3.81 10.19
N ILE A 27 -18.51 -2.70 10.93
CA ILE A 27 -18.70 -1.37 10.32
C ILE A 27 -17.48 -0.98 9.46
N PRO A 28 -16.22 -1.13 9.92
CA PRO A 28 -15.07 -0.90 9.07
C PRO A 28 -15.08 -1.73 7.78
N ARG A 29 -15.43 -3.03 7.82
CA ARG A 29 -15.54 -3.86 6.62
C ARG A 29 -16.57 -3.33 5.64
N ARG A 30 -17.75 -2.93 6.12
CA ARG A 30 -18.80 -2.31 5.28
C ARG A 30 -18.29 -1.02 4.65
N PHE A 31 -17.59 -0.18 5.42
CA PHE A 31 -17.00 1.06 4.92
C PHE A 31 -15.98 0.80 3.80
N PHE A 32 -15.04 -0.12 4.00
CA PHE A 32 -14.08 -0.51 2.95
C PHE A 32 -14.77 -1.13 1.74
N GLY A 33 -15.87 -1.85 1.94
CA GLY A 33 -16.68 -2.41 0.85
C GLY A 33 -17.38 -1.36 -0.03
N LEU A 34 -17.36 -0.08 0.33
CA LEU A 34 -17.85 1.02 -0.51
C LEU A 34 -16.87 1.39 -1.63
N ALA A 35 -15.58 1.03 -1.50
CA ALA A 35 -14.57 1.28 -2.53
C ALA A 35 -14.84 0.42 -3.77
N ARG A 36 -15.48 1.00 -4.77
CA ARG A 36 -15.88 0.30 -6.01
C ARG A 36 -16.20 1.24 -7.15
N ASN A 37 -16.18 0.70 -8.37
CA ASN A 37 -16.85 1.31 -9.51
C ASN A 37 -18.35 0.99 -9.44
N ILE A 38 -19.17 1.97 -9.69
CA ILE A 38 -20.63 1.86 -9.71
C ILE A 38 -21.06 1.80 -11.18
N GLU A 39 -21.76 0.74 -11.55
CA GLU A 39 -22.27 0.57 -12.91
C GLU A 39 -23.15 1.76 -13.29
N LYS A 40 -22.89 2.36 -14.45
CA LYS A 40 -23.55 3.59 -14.95
C LYS A 40 -23.46 4.79 -13.99
N GLY A 41 -22.56 4.74 -13.02
CA GLY A 41 -22.29 5.80 -12.04
C GLY A 41 -20.82 6.21 -12.07
N GLY A 42 -20.37 6.79 -10.98
CA GLY A 42 -18.96 7.14 -10.75
C GLY A 42 -18.21 6.01 -10.04
N SER A 43 -17.14 6.37 -9.33
CA SER A 43 -16.37 5.47 -8.48
C SER A 43 -16.17 6.06 -7.09
N VAL A 44 -16.05 5.20 -6.09
CA VAL A 44 -15.64 5.57 -4.73
C VAL A 44 -14.25 5.06 -4.48
N THR A 45 -13.34 5.98 -4.18
CA THR A 45 -11.98 5.66 -3.76
C THR A 45 -11.85 5.87 -2.25
N VAL A 46 -11.34 4.89 -1.54
CA VAL A 46 -11.07 4.97 -0.10
C VAL A 46 -9.55 4.98 0.11
N ILE A 47 -9.05 6.05 0.72
CA ILE A 47 -7.65 6.14 1.17
C ILE A 47 -7.65 5.99 2.69
N ALA A 48 -6.95 4.98 3.18
CA ALA A 48 -6.86 4.68 4.60
C ALA A 48 -5.41 4.50 5.04
N THR A 49 -5.12 4.89 6.27
CA THR A 49 -3.82 4.67 6.91
C THR A 49 -3.95 3.61 7.99
N ALA A 50 -2.95 2.75 8.10
CA ALA A 50 -2.81 1.79 9.19
C ALA A 50 -1.42 1.94 9.81
N LEU A 51 -1.37 1.98 11.13
CA LEU A 51 -0.11 1.95 11.87
C LEU A 51 0.28 0.50 12.10
N VAL A 52 1.50 0.14 11.69
CA VAL A 52 2.06 -1.21 11.80
C VAL A 52 3.31 -1.20 12.68
N GLU A 53 3.78 -2.39 13.08
CA GLU A 53 5.00 -2.54 13.88
C GLU A 53 4.94 -1.80 15.23
N THR A 54 3.75 -1.78 15.84
CA THR A 54 3.52 -1.10 17.13
C THR A 54 3.81 -2.01 18.34
N GLY A 55 4.08 -3.30 18.12
CA GLY A 55 4.13 -4.32 19.17
C GLY A 55 2.75 -4.69 19.74
N SER A 56 1.66 -4.12 19.19
CA SER A 56 0.29 -4.38 19.59
C SER A 56 -0.33 -5.48 18.74
N ARG A 57 -0.65 -6.62 19.34
CA ARG A 57 -1.34 -7.73 18.67
C ARG A 57 -2.71 -7.31 18.09
N MET A 58 -3.35 -6.32 18.68
CA MET A 58 -4.58 -5.74 18.15
C MET A 58 -4.34 -5.03 16.81
N ASP A 59 -3.25 -4.28 16.70
CA ASP A 59 -2.92 -3.56 15.47
C ASP A 59 -2.55 -4.51 14.34
N ASP A 60 -1.82 -5.58 14.66
CA ASP A 60 -1.48 -6.62 13.70
C ASP A 60 -2.74 -7.28 13.13
N LEU A 61 -3.71 -7.62 14.01
CA LEU A 61 -5.00 -8.18 13.58
C LEU A 61 -5.80 -7.20 12.72
N ILE A 62 -5.83 -5.91 13.08
CA ILE A 62 -6.51 -4.88 12.30
C ILE A 62 -5.85 -4.75 10.92
N PHE A 63 -4.52 -4.75 10.86
CA PHE A 63 -3.78 -4.64 9.62
C PHE A 63 -4.04 -5.84 8.70
N GLU A 64 -3.91 -7.08 9.21
CA GLU A 64 -4.14 -8.30 8.41
C GLU A 64 -5.58 -8.37 7.90
N GLU A 65 -6.56 -7.96 8.70
CA GLU A 65 -7.97 -7.93 8.29
C GLU A 65 -8.21 -7.03 7.07
N PHE A 66 -7.59 -5.84 7.04
CA PHE A 66 -7.81 -4.88 5.95
C PHE A 66 -6.83 -5.00 4.79
N LYS A 67 -5.66 -5.61 5.02
CA LYS A 67 -4.70 -5.93 3.96
C LYS A 67 -5.31 -6.79 2.85
N ALA A 68 -6.20 -7.70 3.21
CA ALA A 68 -6.88 -8.56 2.23
C ALA A 68 -7.83 -7.79 1.30
N THR A 69 -8.35 -6.64 1.72
CA THR A 69 -9.35 -5.85 0.98
C THR A 69 -8.75 -4.71 0.15
N GLY A 70 -7.52 -4.28 0.46
CA GLY A 70 -6.85 -3.18 -0.25
C GLY A 70 -6.43 -3.57 -1.66
N ASN A 71 -6.61 -2.66 -2.62
CA ASN A 71 -6.16 -2.81 -4.01
C ASN A 71 -4.71 -2.38 -4.18
N SER A 72 -4.30 -1.35 -3.44
CA SER A 72 -2.96 -0.78 -3.49
C SER A 72 -2.46 -0.57 -2.07
N GLU A 73 -1.24 -0.98 -1.82
CA GLU A 73 -0.55 -0.83 -0.54
C GLU A 73 0.71 0.01 -0.74
N LEU A 74 0.82 1.08 0.04
CA LEU A 74 1.98 1.95 0.06
C LEU A 74 2.61 1.84 1.44
N LYS A 75 3.73 1.10 1.52
CA LYS A 75 4.45 0.86 2.77
C LYS A 75 5.51 1.93 2.98
N LEU A 76 5.43 2.64 4.12
CA LEU A 76 6.47 3.57 4.54
C LEU A 76 7.58 2.84 5.30
N ASP A 77 8.79 3.39 5.24
CA ASP A 77 9.99 2.83 5.85
C ASP A 77 10.59 3.85 6.83
N ARG A 78 10.67 3.44 8.10
CA ARG A 78 11.18 4.30 9.17
C ARG A 78 12.65 4.67 8.96
N ALA A 79 13.49 3.72 8.51
CA ALA A 79 14.90 3.95 8.30
C ALA A 79 15.15 4.99 7.20
N LEU A 80 14.30 5.02 6.16
CA LEU A 80 14.34 6.07 5.14
C LEU A 80 13.98 7.43 5.71
N ALA A 81 12.95 7.50 6.55
CA ALA A 81 12.53 8.75 7.20
C ALA A 81 13.61 9.28 8.17
N GLU A 82 14.22 8.42 8.96
CA GLU A 82 15.35 8.74 9.84
C GLU A 82 16.56 9.27 9.06
N ALA A 83 16.82 8.68 7.88
CA ALA A 83 17.84 9.14 6.95
C ALA A 83 17.44 10.41 6.16
N ARG A 84 16.26 11.02 6.45
CA ARG A 84 15.70 12.20 5.76
C ARG A 84 15.54 12.02 4.25
N ILE A 85 15.23 10.81 3.80
CA ILE A 85 14.92 10.50 2.40
C ILE A 85 13.41 10.44 2.25
N PHE A 86 12.85 11.38 1.51
CA PHE A 86 11.42 11.53 1.31
C PHE A 86 11.04 11.55 -0.18
N PRO A 87 9.84 11.04 -0.52
CA PRO A 87 8.91 10.30 0.35
C PRO A 87 9.51 8.98 0.86
N ALA A 88 9.36 8.67 2.15
CA ALA A 88 9.99 7.51 2.78
C ALA A 88 9.27 6.20 2.43
N ILE A 89 9.17 5.87 1.14
CA ILE A 89 8.42 4.75 0.60
C ILE A 89 9.33 3.54 0.40
N ASN A 90 8.95 2.41 0.97
CA ASN A 90 9.57 1.13 0.65
C ASN A 90 9.01 0.61 -0.68
N ILE A 91 9.74 0.86 -1.76
CA ILE A 91 9.31 0.51 -3.12
C ILE A 91 9.09 -1.00 -3.28
N LYS A 92 9.94 -1.81 -2.64
CA LYS A 92 9.88 -3.28 -2.77
C LYS A 92 8.69 -3.89 -2.04
N ALA A 93 8.29 -3.27 -0.94
CA ALA A 93 7.17 -3.73 -0.12
C ALA A 93 5.83 -3.09 -0.51
N SER A 94 5.84 -2.10 -1.40
CA SER A 94 4.66 -1.43 -1.93
C SER A 94 4.23 -2.06 -3.25
N GLY A 95 2.93 -2.05 -3.53
CA GLY A 95 2.43 -2.61 -4.78
C GLY A 95 0.94 -2.40 -4.99
N THR A 96 0.49 -2.70 -6.20
CA THR A 96 -0.91 -2.63 -6.61
C THR A 96 -1.33 -3.99 -7.16
N ARG A 97 -2.48 -4.47 -6.73
CA ARG A 97 -3.04 -5.73 -7.23
C ARG A 97 -3.59 -5.53 -8.64
N LYS A 98 -3.45 -6.55 -9.48
CA LYS A 98 -3.93 -6.55 -10.88
C LYS A 98 -3.49 -5.29 -11.63
N GLU A 99 -2.24 -4.90 -11.44
CA GLU A 99 -1.68 -3.71 -12.10
C GLU A 99 -1.67 -3.82 -13.63
N GLU A 100 -1.71 -5.04 -14.16
CA GLU A 100 -1.87 -5.32 -15.59
C GLU A 100 -3.16 -4.72 -16.19
N LEU A 101 -4.16 -4.39 -15.35
CA LEU A 101 -5.36 -3.69 -15.78
C LEU A 101 -5.17 -2.17 -15.90
N LEU A 102 -4.07 -1.64 -15.38
CA LEU A 102 -3.78 -0.20 -15.33
C LEU A 102 -2.78 0.24 -16.42
N TYR A 103 -2.05 -0.70 -16.99
CA TYR A 103 -0.94 -0.42 -17.90
C TYR A 103 -1.08 -1.21 -19.19
N THR A 104 -0.56 -0.66 -20.28
CA THR A 104 -0.38 -1.39 -21.51
C THR A 104 0.69 -2.48 -21.35
N PRO A 105 0.68 -3.55 -22.19
CA PRO A 105 1.72 -4.58 -22.14
C PRO A 105 3.15 -4.02 -22.25
N ALA A 106 3.35 -3.01 -23.07
CA ALA A 106 4.65 -2.36 -23.24
C ALA A 106 5.11 -1.60 -21.98
N GLU A 107 4.19 -0.94 -21.29
CA GLU A 107 4.48 -0.28 -20.00
C GLU A 107 4.77 -1.30 -18.91
N MET A 108 4.00 -2.40 -18.87
CA MET A 108 4.23 -3.50 -17.91
C MET A 108 5.60 -4.14 -18.07
N GLU A 109 6.07 -4.34 -19.31
CA GLU A 109 7.42 -4.84 -19.55
C GLU A 109 8.46 -3.90 -18.94
N LYS A 110 8.33 -2.61 -19.16
CA LYS A 110 9.26 -1.58 -18.64
C LYS A 110 9.20 -1.44 -17.11
N LEU A 111 8.00 -1.47 -16.53
CA LEU A 111 7.84 -1.48 -15.08
C LEU A 111 8.48 -2.71 -14.45
N THR A 112 8.33 -3.88 -15.08
CA THR A 112 8.98 -5.12 -14.65
C THR A 112 10.51 -5.00 -14.69
N LEU A 113 11.07 -4.42 -15.76
CA LEU A 113 12.51 -4.15 -15.84
C LEU A 113 12.98 -3.21 -14.74
N LEU A 114 12.25 -2.13 -14.48
CA LEU A 114 12.56 -1.19 -13.40
C LEU A 114 12.55 -1.88 -12.03
N ARG A 115 11.50 -2.65 -11.74
CA ARG A 115 11.39 -3.38 -10.46
C ARG A 115 12.52 -4.38 -10.28
N ARG A 116 12.87 -5.15 -11.31
CA ARG A 116 14.01 -6.07 -11.25
C ARG A 116 15.32 -5.34 -10.98
N ALA A 117 15.56 -4.20 -11.62
CA ALA A 117 16.75 -3.39 -11.40
C ALA A 117 16.84 -2.81 -9.96
N LEU A 118 15.71 -2.67 -9.29
CA LEU A 118 15.63 -2.18 -7.90
C LEU A 118 15.57 -3.30 -6.87
N ALA A 119 15.21 -4.53 -7.25
CA ALA A 119 14.96 -5.64 -6.34
C ALA A 119 16.20 -6.05 -5.52
N ASP A 120 17.37 -6.05 -6.15
CA ASP A 120 18.63 -6.45 -5.52
C ASP A 120 19.30 -5.35 -4.68
N ARG A 121 18.70 -4.15 -4.68
CA ARG A 121 19.23 -3.00 -3.93
C ARG A 121 18.63 -2.95 -2.53
N ASP A 122 19.35 -2.38 -1.57
CA ASP A 122 18.76 -1.97 -0.29
C ASP A 122 17.70 -0.86 -0.48
N SER A 123 16.81 -0.66 0.50
CA SER A 123 15.69 0.29 0.40
C SER A 123 16.17 1.72 0.10
N LYS A 124 17.27 2.15 0.70
CA LYS A 124 17.84 3.49 0.52
C LYS A 124 18.34 3.70 -0.91
N SER A 125 19.16 2.77 -1.40
CA SER A 125 19.72 2.83 -2.76
C SER A 125 18.63 2.68 -3.82
N ALA A 126 17.62 1.83 -3.59
CA ALA A 126 16.50 1.67 -4.49
C ALA A 126 15.69 2.96 -4.63
N LEU A 127 15.28 3.56 -3.48
CA LEU A 127 14.48 4.79 -3.51
C LEU A 127 15.27 5.96 -4.06
N THR A 128 16.52 6.18 -3.63
CA THR A 128 17.36 7.27 -4.13
C THR A 128 17.61 7.14 -5.64
N GLY A 129 17.82 5.90 -6.12
CA GLY A 129 17.97 5.63 -7.55
C GLY A 129 16.70 5.95 -8.33
N LEU A 130 15.53 5.59 -7.82
CA LEU A 130 14.24 5.92 -8.45
C LEU A 130 13.99 7.44 -8.47
N LEU A 131 14.23 8.14 -7.35
CA LEU A 131 14.03 9.59 -7.29
C LEU A 131 14.89 10.33 -8.32
N LYS A 132 16.17 9.92 -8.48
CA LYS A 132 17.05 10.49 -9.52
C LYS A 132 16.56 10.22 -10.94
N LEU A 133 15.87 9.12 -11.19
CA LEU A 133 15.25 8.84 -12.49
C LEU A 133 14.03 9.73 -12.72
N LEU A 134 13.21 9.91 -11.68
CA LEU A 134 12.03 10.78 -11.73
C LEU A 134 12.41 12.25 -11.93
N GLU A 135 13.44 12.75 -11.27
CA GLU A 135 13.96 14.12 -11.46
C GLU A 135 14.34 14.42 -12.92
N LYS A 136 14.78 13.41 -13.65
CA LYS A 136 15.19 13.53 -15.05
C LYS A 136 14.06 13.36 -16.05
N ALA A 137 12.88 12.95 -15.61
CA ALA A 137 11.75 12.64 -16.47
C ALA A 137 10.53 13.46 -16.01
N PRO A 138 10.07 14.46 -16.78
CA PRO A 138 8.94 15.31 -16.41
C PRO A 138 7.60 14.58 -16.34
N THR A 139 7.49 13.41 -16.99
CA THR A 139 6.29 12.56 -16.98
C THR A 139 6.65 11.09 -16.81
N ASN A 140 5.70 10.29 -16.32
CA ASN A 140 5.85 8.83 -16.22
C ASN A 140 6.07 8.18 -17.59
N GLU A 141 5.41 8.68 -18.62
CA GLU A 141 5.57 8.20 -20.00
C GLU A 141 7.02 8.38 -20.47
N GLU A 142 7.60 9.55 -20.22
CA GLU A 142 9.00 9.80 -20.58
C GLU A 142 9.97 8.95 -19.76
N LEU A 143 9.69 8.74 -18.47
CA LEU A 143 10.47 7.81 -17.66
C LEU A 143 10.46 6.42 -18.27
N LEU A 144 9.28 5.88 -18.57
CA LEU A 144 9.14 4.55 -19.15
C LEU A 144 9.81 4.45 -20.52
N ARG A 145 9.74 5.50 -21.34
CA ARG A 145 10.40 5.54 -22.65
C ARG A 145 11.93 5.45 -22.54
N ARG A 146 12.52 6.04 -21.50
CA ARG A 146 13.98 6.02 -21.25
C ARG A 146 14.50 4.68 -20.73
N LEU A 147 13.62 3.85 -20.16
CA LEU A 147 14.01 2.53 -19.71
C LEU A 147 14.29 1.61 -20.91
N LYS A 148 15.55 1.27 -21.08
CA LYS A 148 15.99 0.35 -22.15
C LYS A 148 16.33 -1.01 -21.53
N ARG A 149 16.06 -2.09 -22.24
CA ARG A 149 16.59 -3.41 -21.93
C ARG A 149 18.12 -3.29 -21.97
N LYS A 150 18.79 -3.65 -20.89
CA LYS A 150 20.25 -3.93 -21.00
C LYS A 150 20.35 -5.19 -21.85
N GLY A 151 20.94 -5.08 -23.03
CA GLY A 151 21.35 -6.22 -23.83
C GLY A 151 22.39 -7.06 -23.08
#